data_af38584ecc881c4f74c996cc1283f2b2
#
_entry.id   af38584ecc881c4f74c996cc1283f2b2
#
_cell.length_a   1.000
_cell.length_b   1.000
_cell.length_c   1.000
_cell.angle_alpha   90.00
_cell.angle_beta   90.00
_cell.angle_gamma   90.00
#
_symmetry.space_group_name_H-M   'P 1'
#
loop_
_entity.id
_entity.type
_entity.pdbx_description
1 polymer ?
#
loop_
_entity_poly.entity_id
_entity_poly.type
_entity_poly.pdbx_seq_one_letter_code
_entity_poly.pdbx_strand_id
1 'polypeptide(L)'
;KKSDLHTLQTGVVKQDSPIAVIGAGTGLGEGFLIPQGNKYQIFPSEGGHSDFAPRNQLEIELLKYLQHKFQVQHISVERVVSGQGIVSIYQFLRDRKFTTESSEIGEKIRRWEQESEKTIDPASIISQAAFKKSDRLCEQTMKIFVEAYGAEAGNLAIKLLPYGGIYIAGGIAAKILPMMQDGLFIKALKDKGRVGSLLDEIPIHIVLNPQVGLVGSVLYGLQLQN
;
A
#
# COMPACT_ATOMS: atom_id res chain seq x y z
N LYS A 1 2.08 15.18 14.88
CA LYS A 1 3.40 15.74 15.32
C LYS A 1 4.47 15.29 14.33
N LYS A 2 5.63 16.01 14.22
CA LYS A 2 6.73 15.56 13.36
C LYS A 2 7.24 14.16 13.73
N SER A 3 7.18 13.80 15.01
CA SER A 3 7.52 12.46 15.52
C SER A 3 6.59 11.35 15.03
N ASP A 4 5.42 11.69 14.51
CA ASP A 4 4.41 10.73 14.06
C ASP A 4 4.57 10.41 12.56
N LEU A 5 5.58 10.99 11.91
CA LEU A 5 5.84 10.84 10.48
C LEU A 5 7.26 10.37 10.21
N HIS A 6 7.39 9.46 9.25
CA HIS A 6 8.67 9.13 8.62
C HIS A 6 8.66 9.63 7.18
N THR A 7 9.65 10.44 6.81
CA THR A 7 9.72 11.05 5.47
C THR A 7 10.49 10.15 4.52
N LEU A 8 9.82 9.66 3.48
CA LEU A 8 10.45 8.91 2.39
C LEU A 8 11.02 9.84 1.31
N GLN A 9 10.35 10.98 1.09
CA GLN A 9 10.78 12.01 0.15
C GLN A 9 10.43 13.39 0.72
N THR A 10 11.41 14.29 0.80
CA THR A 10 11.21 15.62 1.37
C THR A 10 10.34 16.50 0.49
N GLY A 11 10.58 16.51 -0.82
CA GLY A 11 9.84 17.35 -1.77
C GLY A 11 9.87 18.83 -1.46
N VAL A 12 8.94 19.58 -2.07
CA VAL A 12 8.72 21.02 -1.86
C VAL A 12 7.23 21.25 -1.60
N VAL A 13 6.87 21.52 -0.36
CA VAL A 13 5.47 21.85 -0.03
C VAL A 13 5.06 23.14 -0.75
N LYS A 14 3.99 23.08 -1.54
CA LYS A 14 3.37 24.27 -2.13
C LYS A 14 2.11 24.62 -1.34
N GLN A 15 1.99 25.88 -0.96
CA GLN A 15 0.81 26.37 -0.26
C GLN A 15 -0.44 26.17 -1.13
N ASP A 16 -1.59 25.96 -0.51
CA ASP A 16 -2.89 25.81 -1.18
C ASP A 16 -2.92 24.68 -2.24
N SER A 17 -2.16 23.63 -1.97
CA SER A 17 -2.11 22.44 -2.82
C SER A 17 -2.85 21.26 -2.22
N PRO A 18 -3.42 20.37 -3.03
CA PRO A 18 -4.05 19.15 -2.53
C PRO A 18 -3.10 18.31 -1.65
N ILE A 19 -3.71 17.56 -0.74
CA ILE A 19 -3.04 16.51 0.06
C ILE A 19 -3.71 15.19 -0.30
N ALA A 20 -2.92 14.13 -0.48
CA ALA A 20 -3.42 12.79 -0.69
C ALA A 20 -3.12 11.89 0.50
N VAL A 21 -4.04 10.97 0.78
CA VAL A 21 -3.88 9.93 1.80
C VAL A 21 -4.15 8.58 1.14
N ILE A 22 -3.25 7.64 1.33
CA ILE A 22 -3.43 6.25 0.90
C ILE A 22 -3.01 5.32 2.03
N GLY A 23 -3.79 4.28 2.31
CA GLY A 23 -3.52 3.44 3.47
C GLY A 23 -3.87 1.98 3.27
N ALA A 24 -2.85 1.11 3.27
CA ALA A 24 -3.02 -0.34 3.25
C ALA A 24 -3.17 -0.88 4.67
N GLY A 25 -4.20 -1.70 4.85
CA GLY A 25 -4.55 -2.42 6.07
C GLY A 25 -5.21 -3.75 5.72
N THR A 26 -6.38 -4.05 6.29
CA THR A 26 -7.24 -5.17 5.85
C THR A 26 -7.63 -4.98 4.38
N GLY A 27 -7.93 -3.73 3.99
CA GLY A 27 -8.15 -3.27 2.64
C GLY A 27 -7.19 -2.15 2.23
N LEU A 28 -7.55 -1.39 1.18
CA LEU A 28 -6.84 -0.22 0.70
C LEU A 28 -7.78 0.99 0.69
N GLY A 29 -7.55 1.95 1.58
CA GLY A 29 -8.27 3.21 1.61
C GLY A 29 -7.53 4.32 0.88
N GLU A 30 -8.27 5.16 0.16
CA GLU A 30 -7.77 6.36 -0.47
C GLU A 30 -8.66 7.55 -0.15
N GLY A 31 -8.07 8.72 -0.07
CA GLY A 31 -8.78 9.97 0.15
C GLY A 31 -7.88 11.16 -0.13
N PHE A 32 -8.48 12.33 -0.23
CA PHE A 32 -7.72 13.54 -0.49
C PHE A 32 -8.39 14.75 0.14
N LEU A 33 -7.58 15.78 0.35
CA LEU A 33 -8.00 17.03 0.92
C LEU A 33 -7.70 18.14 -0.12
N ILE A 34 -8.72 18.93 -0.41
CA ILE A 34 -8.62 20.06 -1.35
C ILE A 34 -8.71 21.36 -0.56
N PRO A 35 -7.79 22.32 -0.78
CA PRO A 35 -7.83 23.61 -0.10
C PRO A 35 -9.07 24.39 -0.54
N GLN A 36 -9.76 24.97 0.45
CA GLN A 36 -10.88 25.89 0.27
C GLN A 36 -10.72 27.09 1.21
N GLY A 37 -10.20 28.20 0.68
CA GLY A 37 -9.83 29.35 1.50
C GLY A 37 -8.80 28.95 2.58
N ASN A 38 -9.09 29.19 3.84
CA ASN A 38 -8.19 28.88 4.96
C ASN A 38 -8.36 27.46 5.53
N LYS A 39 -9.17 26.61 4.91
CA LYS A 39 -9.45 25.25 5.39
C LYS A 39 -9.21 24.22 4.27
N TYR A 40 -9.11 22.97 4.67
CA TYR A 40 -9.13 21.82 3.75
C TYR A 40 -10.49 21.14 3.80
N GLN A 41 -11.08 20.89 2.65
CA GLN A 41 -12.24 20.01 2.51
C GLN A 41 -11.76 18.59 2.26
N ILE A 42 -12.34 17.64 2.98
CA ILE A 42 -12.02 16.22 2.90
C ILE A 42 -12.94 15.55 1.86
N PHE A 43 -12.34 14.82 0.93
CA PHE A 43 -13.04 14.02 -0.06
C PHE A 43 -12.69 12.54 0.12
N PRO A 44 -13.67 11.69 0.46
CA PRO A 44 -13.50 10.25 0.45
C PRO A 44 -13.38 9.74 -0.98
N SER A 45 -12.76 8.57 -1.13
CA SER A 45 -12.65 7.88 -2.41
C SER A 45 -12.72 6.38 -2.19
N GLU A 46 -13.25 5.67 -3.17
CA GLU A 46 -13.17 4.21 -3.31
C GLU A 46 -12.06 3.82 -4.30
N GLY A 47 -10.99 4.60 -4.36
CA GLY A 47 -9.86 4.40 -5.28
C GLY A 47 -9.18 3.05 -5.12
N GLY A 48 -9.18 2.45 -3.92
CA GLY A 48 -8.69 1.09 -3.69
C GLY A 48 -9.40 0.03 -4.52
N HIS A 49 -10.62 0.31 -5.00
CA HIS A 49 -11.39 -0.56 -5.89
C HIS A 49 -11.16 -0.29 -7.39
N SER A 50 -10.27 0.63 -7.74
CA SER A 50 -9.85 0.80 -9.15
C SER A 50 -9.10 -0.44 -9.66
N ASP A 51 -8.97 -0.56 -10.98
CA ASP A 51 -8.31 -1.70 -11.60
C ASP A 51 -6.84 -1.82 -11.16
N PHE A 52 -6.40 -3.03 -10.77
CA PHE A 52 -4.99 -3.32 -10.64
C PHE A 52 -4.31 -3.20 -12.02
N ALA A 53 -3.36 -2.30 -12.15
CA ALA A 53 -2.61 -2.04 -13.38
C ALA A 53 -1.24 -2.74 -13.35
N PRO A 54 -1.09 -3.93 -13.93
CA PRO A 54 0.17 -4.66 -13.96
C PRO A 54 1.21 -3.92 -14.82
N ARG A 55 2.47 -3.83 -14.34
CA ARG A 55 3.55 -3.04 -14.95
C ARG A 55 4.60 -3.91 -15.66
N ASN A 56 4.59 -5.21 -15.41
CA ASN A 56 5.54 -6.17 -15.95
C ASN A 56 4.89 -7.54 -16.15
N GLN A 57 5.61 -8.46 -16.79
CA GLN A 57 5.09 -9.80 -17.10
C GLN A 57 4.63 -10.58 -15.86
N LEU A 58 5.38 -10.47 -14.76
CA LEU A 58 5.05 -11.17 -13.51
C LEU A 58 3.73 -10.65 -12.90
N GLU A 59 3.49 -9.35 -12.95
CA GLU A 59 2.24 -8.74 -12.49
C GLU A 59 1.06 -9.03 -13.42
N ILE A 60 1.28 -9.17 -14.74
CA ILE A 60 0.26 -9.65 -15.69
C ILE A 60 -0.16 -11.10 -15.34
N GLU A 61 0.80 -11.94 -15.00
CA GLU A 61 0.52 -13.32 -14.58
C GLU A 61 -0.19 -13.36 -13.22
N LEU A 62 0.18 -12.46 -12.28
CA LEU A 62 -0.53 -12.28 -11.01
C LEU A 62 -1.98 -11.87 -11.25
N LEU A 63 -2.24 -10.89 -12.12
CA LEU A 63 -3.60 -10.48 -12.49
C LEU A 63 -4.44 -11.68 -12.97
N LYS A 64 -3.92 -12.47 -13.94
CA LYS A 64 -4.60 -13.65 -14.46
C LYS A 64 -4.85 -14.70 -13.38
N TYR A 65 -3.87 -14.92 -12.50
CA TYR A 65 -4.01 -15.83 -11.37
C TYR A 65 -5.14 -15.40 -10.43
N LEU A 66 -5.21 -14.11 -10.08
CA LEU A 66 -6.25 -13.56 -9.21
C LEU A 66 -7.64 -13.62 -9.86
N GLN A 67 -7.76 -13.33 -11.16
CA GLN A 67 -9.00 -13.49 -11.92
C GLN A 67 -9.51 -14.93 -11.84
N HIS A 68 -8.64 -15.90 -12.07
CA HIS A 68 -8.99 -17.32 -11.97
C HIS A 68 -9.33 -17.73 -10.53
N LYS A 69 -8.53 -17.31 -9.55
CA LYS A 69 -8.71 -17.66 -8.13
C LYS A 69 -10.03 -17.16 -7.57
N PHE A 70 -10.42 -15.94 -7.91
CA PHE A 70 -11.64 -15.32 -7.40
C PHE A 70 -12.85 -15.48 -8.32
N GLN A 71 -12.68 -16.08 -9.51
CA GLN A 71 -13.73 -16.25 -10.53
C GLN A 71 -14.40 -14.92 -10.91
N VAL A 72 -13.60 -13.86 -11.09
CA VAL A 72 -14.03 -12.51 -11.46
C VAL A 72 -13.17 -11.94 -12.59
N GLN A 73 -13.72 -11.01 -13.35
CA GLN A 73 -12.97 -10.30 -14.40
C GLN A 73 -12.19 -9.11 -13.84
N HIS A 74 -12.81 -8.37 -12.94
CA HIS A 74 -12.21 -7.19 -12.34
C HIS A 74 -11.39 -7.56 -11.11
N ILE A 75 -10.13 -7.15 -11.09
CA ILE A 75 -9.25 -7.24 -9.92
C ILE A 75 -8.92 -5.82 -9.48
N SER A 76 -9.40 -5.45 -8.31
CA SER A 76 -9.07 -4.16 -7.70
C SER A 76 -7.62 -4.11 -7.22
N VAL A 77 -7.05 -2.92 -7.17
CA VAL A 77 -5.70 -2.72 -6.61
C VAL A 77 -5.62 -3.18 -5.15
N GLU A 78 -6.68 -3.07 -4.37
CA GLU A 78 -6.81 -3.61 -3.02
C GLU A 78 -6.52 -5.12 -2.93
N ARG A 79 -6.90 -5.89 -3.95
CA ARG A 79 -6.61 -7.34 -4.02
C ARG A 79 -5.12 -7.66 -4.06
N VAL A 80 -4.28 -6.66 -4.31
CA VAL A 80 -2.82 -6.74 -4.34
C VAL A 80 -2.21 -5.91 -3.21
N VAL A 81 -2.73 -4.72 -2.95
CA VAL A 81 -2.19 -3.77 -1.96
C VAL A 81 -3.04 -3.78 -0.69
N SER A 82 -2.98 -4.89 0.04
CA SER A 82 -3.62 -5.07 1.35
C SER A 82 -3.00 -6.24 2.08
N GLY A 83 -3.40 -6.51 3.32
CA GLY A 83 -2.99 -7.71 4.05
C GLY A 83 -3.37 -9.00 3.32
N GLN A 84 -4.58 -9.07 2.76
CA GLN A 84 -4.98 -10.19 1.91
C GLN A 84 -4.23 -10.23 0.58
N GLY A 85 -3.84 -9.08 0.05
CA GLY A 85 -3.01 -8.96 -1.13
C GLY A 85 -1.64 -9.60 -0.94
N ILE A 86 -0.98 -9.36 0.19
CA ILE A 86 0.29 -10.02 0.55
C ILE A 86 0.15 -11.54 0.48
N VAL A 87 -0.90 -12.08 1.08
CA VAL A 87 -1.17 -13.53 1.05
C VAL A 87 -1.43 -14.03 -0.37
N SER A 88 -2.20 -13.30 -1.15
CA SER A 88 -2.52 -13.65 -2.54
C SER A 88 -1.29 -13.67 -3.44
N ILE A 89 -0.37 -12.71 -3.27
CA ILE A 89 0.91 -12.68 -3.99
C ILE A 89 1.78 -13.89 -3.58
N TYR A 90 1.84 -14.21 -2.29
CA TYR A 90 2.58 -15.38 -1.80
C TYR A 90 2.04 -16.67 -2.42
N GLN A 91 0.73 -16.88 -2.40
CA GLN A 91 0.08 -18.04 -2.99
C GLN A 91 0.33 -18.14 -4.50
N PHE A 92 0.25 -17.02 -5.22
CA PHE A 92 0.60 -16.97 -6.65
C PHE A 92 2.03 -17.44 -6.90
N LEU A 93 3.00 -16.91 -6.17
CA LEU A 93 4.41 -17.28 -6.35
C LEU A 93 4.68 -18.74 -5.95
N ARG A 94 4.03 -19.24 -4.90
CA ARG A 94 4.08 -20.64 -4.47
C ARG A 94 3.55 -21.57 -5.55
N ASP A 95 2.33 -21.31 -6.03
CA ASP A 95 1.61 -22.15 -6.95
C ASP A 95 2.29 -22.21 -8.33
N ARG A 96 2.96 -21.13 -8.73
CA ARG A 96 3.80 -21.13 -9.94
C ARG A 96 5.22 -21.69 -9.70
N LYS A 97 5.55 -22.14 -8.49
CA LYS A 97 6.86 -22.69 -8.12
C LYS A 97 8.01 -21.70 -8.44
N PHE A 98 7.82 -20.41 -8.11
CA PHE A 98 8.80 -19.35 -8.36
C PHE A 98 10.16 -19.66 -7.70
N THR A 99 10.11 -20.16 -6.46
CA THR A 99 11.26 -20.70 -5.72
C THR A 99 10.78 -21.75 -4.71
N THR A 100 11.73 -22.42 -4.06
CA THR A 100 11.40 -23.39 -3.00
C THR A 100 10.79 -22.67 -1.79
N GLU A 101 9.62 -23.11 -1.39
CA GLU A 101 8.95 -22.67 -0.16
C GLU A 101 9.68 -23.28 1.05
N SER A 102 9.95 -22.51 2.09
CA SER A 102 10.47 -23.07 3.34
C SER A 102 9.38 -23.89 4.05
N SER A 103 9.75 -25.06 4.58
CA SER A 103 8.79 -25.95 5.26
C SER A 103 8.06 -25.25 6.37
N GLU A 104 8.78 -24.46 7.21
CA GLU A 104 8.22 -23.77 8.36
C GLU A 104 7.13 -22.75 7.95
N ILE A 105 7.41 -21.92 6.94
CA ILE A 105 6.46 -20.88 6.49
C ILE A 105 5.29 -21.54 5.77
N GLY A 106 5.58 -22.50 4.87
CA GLY A 106 4.58 -23.21 4.13
C GLY A 106 3.57 -23.94 5.01
N GLU A 107 4.03 -24.61 6.08
CA GLU A 107 3.14 -25.26 7.04
C GLU A 107 2.23 -24.27 7.77
N LYS A 108 2.77 -23.12 8.22
CA LYS A 108 1.97 -22.06 8.86
C LYS A 108 0.90 -21.49 7.93
N ILE A 109 1.25 -21.24 6.67
CA ILE A 109 0.30 -20.69 5.70
C ILE A 109 -0.76 -21.73 5.34
N ARG A 110 -0.38 -23.00 5.07
CA ARG A 110 -1.34 -24.08 4.80
C ARG A 110 -2.29 -24.32 5.98
N ARG A 111 -1.78 -24.30 7.20
CA ARG A 111 -2.61 -24.38 8.40
C ARG A 111 -3.64 -23.28 8.45
N TRP A 112 -3.22 -22.03 8.24
CA TRP A 112 -4.13 -20.89 8.16
C TRP A 112 -5.17 -21.05 7.02
N GLU A 113 -4.79 -21.60 5.86
CA GLU A 113 -5.72 -21.86 4.75
C GLU A 113 -6.83 -22.86 5.15
N GLN A 114 -6.52 -23.83 5.99
CA GLN A 114 -7.43 -24.91 6.40
C GLN A 114 -8.28 -24.59 7.64
N GLU A 115 -7.80 -23.71 8.52
CA GLU A 115 -8.51 -23.35 9.76
C GLU A 115 -9.75 -22.50 9.47
N SER A 116 -10.88 -22.85 10.10
CA SER A 116 -12.12 -22.05 10.05
C SER A 116 -11.99 -20.78 10.90
N GLU A 117 -11.36 -20.89 12.06
CA GLU A 117 -11.01 -19.76 12.93
C GLU A 117 -9.59 -19.28 12.61
N LYS A 118 -9.49 -18.08 12.03
CA LYS A 118 -8.21 -17.50 11.61
C LYS A 118 -7.44 -16.95 12.82
N THR A 119 -6.71 -17.80 13.51
CA THR A 119 -5.97 -17.46 14.73
C THR A 119 -4.63 -16.76 14.48
N ILE A 120 -4.10 -16.86 13.27
CA ILE A 120 -2.80 -16.27 12.89
C ILE A 120 -2.98 -15.21 11.78
N ASP A 121 -2.06 -14.25 11.74
CA ASP A 121 -1.95 -13.24 10.69
C ASP A 121 -0.90 -13.69 9.66
N PRO A 122 -1.31 -14.26 8.51
CA PRO A 122 -0.40 -14.77 7.49
C PRO A 122 0.43 -13.66 6.85
N ALA A 123 -0.12 -12.45 6.68
CA ALA A 123 0.60 -11.32 6.13
C ALA A 123 1.76 -10.89 7.07
N SER A 124 1.54 -10.97 8.38
CA SER A 124 2.59 -10.73 9.38
C SER A 124 3.69 -11.79 9.31
N ILE A 125 3.33 -13.06 9.17
CA ILE A 125 4.31 -14.16 9.04
C ILE A 125 5.19 -13.94 7.80
N ILE A 126 4.56 -13.67 6.64
CA ILE A 126 5.25 -13.45 5.37
C ILE A 126 6.19 -12.23 5.47
N SER A 127 5.69 -11.11 5.98
CA SER A 127 6.49 -9.88 6.09
C SER A 127 7.66 -10.03 7.07
N GLN A 128 7.49 -10.75 8.19
CA GLN A 128 8.57 -11.02 9.13
C GLN A 128 9.64 -11.95 8.55
N ALA A 129 9.23 -13.01 7.81
CA ALA A 129 10.16 -13.92 7.16
C ALA A 129 10.97 -13.19 6.07
N ALA A 130 10.32 -12.31 5.30
CA ALA A 130 10.98 -11.46 4.31
C ALA A 130 11.98 -10.49 4.97
N PHE A 131 11.59 -9.84 6.07
CA PHE A 131 12.47 -8.92 6.82
C PHE A 131 13.72 -9.63 7.34
N LYS A 132 13.55 -10.84 7.90
CA LYS A 132 14.66 -11.66 8.38
C LYS A 132 15.49 -12.29 7.25
N LYS A 133 15.07 -12.16 6.00
CA LYS A 133 15.66 -12.82 4.82
C LYS A 133 15.74 -14.34 5.00
N SER A 134 14.78 -14.92 5.72
CA SER A 134 14.74 -16.36 6.02
C SER A 134 13.98 -17.18 4.98
N ASP A 135 13.26 -16.52 4.07
CA ASP A 135 12.48 -17.19 3.02
C ASP A 135 12.41 -16.31 1.75
N ARG A 136 12.94 -16.83 0.64
CA ARG A 136 13.01 -16.10 -0.64
C ARG A 136 11.64 -15.87 -1.27
N LEU A 137 10.68 -16.75 -1.02
CA LEU A 137 9.32 -16.58 -1.53
C LEU A 137 8.65 -15.37 -0.83
N CYS A 138 8.85 -15.25 0.48
CA CYS A 138 8.39 -14.11 1.26
C CYS A 138 9.08 -12.79 0.84
N GLU A 139 10.40 -12.82 0.60
CA GLU A 139 11.14 -11.65 0.10
C GLU A 139 10.56 -11.17 -1.24
N GLN A 140 10.34 -12.08 -2.18
CA GLN A 140 9.75 -11.73 -3.48
C GLN A 140 8.30 -11.25 -3.35
N THR A 141 7.52 -11.85 -2.45
CA THR A 141 6.15 -11.41 -2.13
C THR A 141 6.14 -9.95 -1.69
N MET A 142 6.97 -9.62 -0.70
CA MET A 142 7.01 -8.26 -0.18
C MET A 142 7.57 -7.26 -1.18
N LYS A 143 8.49 -7.66 -2.04
CA LYS A 143 8.98 -6.82 -3.14
C LYS A 143 7.84 -6.43 -4.08
N ILE A 144 7.06 -7.40 -4.58
CA ILE A 144 5.91 -7.13 -5.46
C ILE A 144 4.90 -6.22 -4.75
N PHE A 145 4.59 -6.51 -3.47
CA PHE A 145 3.67 -5.70 -2.67
C PHE A 145 4.13 -4.24 -2.56
N VAL A 146 5.38 -3.99 -2.18
CA VAL A 146 5.93 -2.63 -2.02
C VAL A 146 5.95 -1.87 -3.35
N GLU A 147 6.34 -2.54 -4.43
CA GLU A 147 6.34 -1.96 -5.77
C GLU A 147 4.92 -1.63 -6.26
N ALA A 148 3.94 -2.52 -6.06
CA ALA A 148 2.54 -2.26 -6.40
C ALA A 148 1.96 -1.12 -5.57
N TYR A 149 2.26 -1.07 -4.28
CA TYR A 149 1.84 0.02 -3.39
C TYR A 149 2.42 1.37 -3.83
N GLY A 150 3.72 1.40 -4.17
CA GLY A 150 4.35 2.60 -4.73
C GLY A 150 3.71 3.03 -6.04
N ALA A 151 3.41 2.09 -6.93
CA ALA A 151 2.76 2.37 -8.21
C ALA A 151 1.38 3.00 -8.03
N GLU A 152 0.56 2.50 -7.09
CA GLU A 152 -0.76 3.09 -6.81
C GLU A 152 -0.65 4.46 -6.15
N ALA A 153 0.25 4.64 -5.19
CA ALA A 153 0.53 5.97 -4.66
C ALA A 153 0.94 6.95 -5.78
N GLY A 154 1.69 6.49 -6.77
CA GLY A 154 2.05 7.25 -7.96
C GLY A 154 0.86 7.53 -8.89
N ASN A 155 -0.10 6.60 -9.03
CA ASN A 155 -1.35 6.81 -9.77
C ASN A 155 -2.20 7.91 -9.12
N LEU A 156 -2.33 7.86 -7.79
CA LEU A 156 -3.01 8.90 -7.02
C LEU A 156 -2.27 10.25 -7.14
N ALA A 157 -0.94 10.23 -7.12
CA ALA A 157 -0.11 11.42 -7.27
C ALA A 157 -0.31 12.14 -8.60
N ILE A 158 -0.33 11.42 -9.73
CA ILE A 158 -0.53 12.07 -11.05
C ILE A 158 -1.96 12.57 -11.28
N LYS A 159 -2.95 12.00 -10.57
CA LYS A 159 -4.35 12.45 -10.64
C LYS A 159 -4.58 13.76 -9.89
N LEU A 160 -3.87 13.99 -8.78
CA LEU A 160 -4.13 15.08 -7.84
C LEU A 160 -3.03 16.14 -7.83
N LEU A 161 -1.79 15.79 -8.20
CA LEU A 161 -0.58 16.59 -8.00
C LEU A 161 -0.52 17.19 -6.57
N PRO A 162 -0.51 16.34 -5.55
CA PRO A 162 -0.70 16.75 -4.16
C PRO A 162 0.60 17.32 -3.59
N TYR A 163 0.97 18.53 -4.00
CA TYR A 163 2.16 19.21 -3.50
C TYR A 163 2.06 19.60 -2.01
N GLY A 164 0.88 19.45 -1.39
CA GLY A 164 0.71 19.49 0.06
C GLY A 164 1.21 18.21 0.76
N GLY A 165 1.50 17.16 -0.01
CA GLY A 165 2.10 15.90 0.44
C GLY A 165 1.20 14.67 0.23
N ILE A 166 1.85 13.51 0.16
CA ILE A 166 1.20 12.20 0.21
C ILE A 166 1.49 11.60 1.58
N TYR A 167 0.43 11.19 2.27
CA TYR A 167 0.51 10.54 3.56
C TYR A 167 0.13 9.07 3.43
N ILE A 168 1.14 8.20 3.61
CA ILE A 168 0.96 6.75 3.59
C ILE A 168 0.51 6.33 4.98
N ALA A 169 -0.78 6.08 5.13
CA ALA A 169 -1.41 5.67 6.39
C ALA A 169 -1.62 4.13 6.44
N GLY A 170 -2.42 3.66 7.39
CA GLY A 170 -2.68 2.24 7.57
C GLY A 170 -1.58 1.50 8.32
N GLY A 171 -1.94 0.33 8.85
CA GLY A 171 -1.05 -0.39 9.76
C GLY A 171 0.11 -1.11 9.08
N ILE A 172 0.04 -1.36 7.76
CA ILE A 172 1.05 -2.16 7.07
C ILE A 172 2.32 -1.34 6.85
N ALA A 173 2.23 -0.13 6.28
CA ALA A 173 3.40 0.68 5.92
C ALA A 173 4.34 0.94 7.11
N ALA A 174 3.78 1.26 8.28
CA ALA A 174 4.57 1.47 9.49
C ALA A 174 5.27 0.17 9.98
N LYS A 175 4.61 -0.99 9.85
CA LYS A 175 5.17 -2.29 10.24
C LYS A 175 6.29 -2.76 9.33
N ILE A 176 6.23 -2.41 8.04
CA ILE A 176 7.24 -2.78 7.03
C ILE A 176 8.15 -1.60 6.68
N LEU A 177 8.28 -0.62 7.56
CA LEU A 177 9.04 0.61 7.32
C LEU A 177 10.42 0.39 6.69
N PRO A 178 11.26 -0.57 7.13
CA PRO A 178 12.55 -0.82 6.49
C PRO A 178 12.46 -1.19 5.01
N MET A 179 11.40 -1.91 4.60
CA MET A 179 11.17 -2.27 3.19
C MET A 179 10.62 -1.09 2.38
N MET A 180 9.89 -0.18 3.03
CA MET A 180 9.41 1.05 2.38
C MET A 180 10.55 2.05 2.10
N GLN A 181 11.63 1.97 2.88
CA GLN A 181 12.79 2.86 2.81
C GLN A 181 13.87 2.41 1.82
N ASP A 182 13.84 1.17 1.33
CA ASP A 182 14.88 0.59 0.46
C ASP A 182 14.90 1.17 -0.96
N GLY A 183 13.99 2.09 -1.27
CA GLY A 183 13.89 2.81 -2.53
C GLY A 183 12.92 2.18 -3.54
N LEU A 184 12.47 0.94 -3.37
CA LEU A 184 11.56 0.28 -4.32
C LEU A 184 10.20 0.98 -4.40
N PHE A 185 9.66 1.40 -3.25
CA PHE A 185 8.40 2.15 -3.19
C PHE A 185 8.49 3.45 -3.99
N ILE A 186 9.49 4.27 -3.71
CA ILE A 186 9.69 5.58 -4.38
C ILE A 186 9.98 5.39 -5.87
N LYS A 187 10.78 4.39 -6.23
CA LYS A 187 11.06 4.06 -7.64
C LYS A 187 9.77 3.73 -8.39
N ALA A 188 8.93 2.87 -7.83
CA ALA A 188 7.65 2.49 -8.45
C ALA A 188 6.66 3.65 -8.50
N LEU A 189 6.61 4.49 -7.46
CA LEU A 189 5.79 5.70 -7.42
C LEU A 189 6.16 6.66 -8.56
N LYS A 190 7.44 6.88 -8.80
CA LYS A 190 7.94 7.82 -9.83
C LYS A 190 7.94 7.25 -11.24
N ASP A 191 7.76 5.94 -11.40
CA ASP A 191 7.72 5.30 -12.71
C ASP A 191 6.42 5.63 -13.45
N LYS A 192 6.31 6.88 -13.90
CA LYS A 192 5.18 7.47 -14.62
C LYS A 192 5.61 8.05 -15.98
N GLY A 193 6.64 7.46 -16.59
CA GLY A 193 7.17 7.88 -17.87
C GLY A 193 7.57 9.37 -17.88
N ARG A 194 7.17 10.10 -18.93
CA ARG A 194 7.57 11.51 -19.11
C ARG A 194 7.07 12.47 -18.01
N VAL A 195 6.06 12.10 -17.22
CA VAL A 195 5.54 12.94 -16.14
C VAL A 195 6.07 12.57 -14.78
N GLY A 196 6.93 11.55 -14.69
CA GLY A 196 7.51 11.08 -13.43
C GLY A 196 8.27 12.16 -12.67
N SER A 197 8.94 13.08 -13.37
CA SER A 197 9.68 14.20 -12.77
C SER A 197 8.81 15.17 -11.98
N LEU A 198 7.51 15.28 -12.29
CA LEU A 198 6.57 16.09 -11.50
C LEU A 198 6.45 15.56 -10.05
N LEU A 199 6.67 14.27 -9.85
CA LEU A 199 6.54 13.61 -8.56
C LEU A 199 7.79 13.81 -7.67
N ASP A 200 8.90 14.33 -8.22
CA ASP A 200 10.12 14.61 -7.45
C ASP A 200 9.90 15.70 -6.39
N GLU A 201 9.01 16.64 -6.66
CA GLU A 201 8.71 17.75 -5.75
C GLU A 201 7.65 17.41 -4.69
N ILE A 202 6.93 16.29 -4.81
CA ILE A 202 5.85 15.95 -3.88
C ILE A 202 6.42 15.37 -2.57
N PRO A 203 6.12 15.95 -1.41
CA PRO A 203 6.52 15.36 -0.13
C PRO A 203 5.79 14.02 0.12
N ILE A 204 6.51 13.01 0.64
CA ILE A 204 5.94 11.68 0.89
C ILE A 204 6.31 11.25 2.30
N HIS A 205 5.29 10.96 3.09
CA HIS A 205 5.43 10.63 4.50
C HIS A 205 4.68 9.35 4.86
N ILE A 206 5.30 8.48 5.65
CA ILE A 206 4.62 7.37 6.32
C ILE A 206 4.12 7.85 7.66
N VAL A 207 2.85 7.59 7.95
CA VAL A 207 2.23 7.88 9.24
C VAL A 207 2.54 6.74 10.20
N LEU A 208 3.26 7.06 11.30
CA LEU A 208 3.67 6.09 12.31
C LEU A 208 2.67 5.97 13.47
N ASN A 209 1.80 6.97 13.64
CA ASN A 209 0.82 6.98 14.73
C ASN A 209 -0.37 6.06 14.40
N PRO A 210 -0.55 4.95 15.13
CA PRO A 210 -1.66 4.02 14.88
C PRO A 210 -3.04 4.61 15.20
N GLN A 211 -3.11 5.69 15.96
CA GLN A 211 -4.35 6.34 16.35
C GLN A 211 -4.77 7.47 15.40
N VAL A 212 -4.04 7.70 14.31
CA VAL A 212 -4.30 8.82 13.39
C VAL A 212 -5.75 8.84 12.88
N GLY A 213 -6.34 7.69 12.58
CA GLY A 213 -7.72 7.58 12.14
C GLY A 213 -8.71 8.05 13.20
N LEU A 214 -8.52 7.62 14.46
CA LEU A 214 -9.36 8.06 15.59
C LEU A 214 -9.25 9.57 15.82
N VAL A 215 -8.02 10.08 15.82
CA VAL A 215 -7.77 11.54 15.97
C VAL A 215 -8.45 12.32 14.84
N GLY A 216 -8.33 11.84 13.59
CA GLY A 216 -8.97 12.45 12.43
C GLY A 216 -10.50 12.46 12.54
N SER A 217 -11.10 11.34 12.96
CA SER A 217 -12.56 11.24 13.15
C SER A 217 -13.08 12.21 14.21
N VAL A 218 -12.37 12.34 15.33
CA VAL A 218 -12.74 13.31 16.40
C VAL A 218 -12.65 14.74 15.87
N LEU A 219 -11.57 15.11 15.20
CA LEU A 219 -11.39 16.45 14.64
C LEU A 219 -12.47 16.79 13.61
N TYR A 220 -12.81 15.83 12.72
CA TYR A 220 -13.86 16.01 11.74
C TYR A 220 -15.23 16.16 12.38
N GLY A 221 -15.55 15.34 13.39
CA GLY A 221 -16.81 15.45 14.15
C GLY A 221 -16.98 16.82 14.84
N LEU A 222 -15.90 17.39 15.38
CA LEU A 222 -15.91 18.75 15.96
C LEU A 222 -16.15 19.85 14.91
N GLN A 223 -15.66 19.66 13.67
CA GLN A 223 -15.90 20.60 12.57
C GLN A 223 -17.36 20.62 12.09
N LEU A 224 -18.08 19.48 12.20
CA LEU A 224 -19.49 19.39 11.81
C LEU A 224 -20.44 20.08 12.82
N GLN A 225 -19.98 20.39 14.02
CA GLN A 225 -20.76 21.05 15.06
C GLN A 225 -20.67 22.59 15.01
N ASN A 226 -19.74 23.12 14.18
CA ASN A 226 -19.55 24.56 13.95
C ASN A 226 -19.92 24.95 12.52
#